data_475ba6ea2ae086ffc31ffb154aaf5648
#
_entry.id   475ba6ea2ae086ffc31ffb154aaf5648
#
_cell.length_a   1.000
_cell.length_b   1.000
_cell.length_c   1.000
_cell.angle_alpha   90.00
_cell.angle_beta   90.00
_cell.angle_gamma   90.00
#
_symmetry.space_group_name_H-M   'P 1'
#
loop_
_entity.id
_entity.type
_entity.pdbx_description
1 polymer ?
#
loop_
_entity_poly.entity_id
_entity_poly.type
_entity_poly.pdbx_seq_one_letter_code
_entity_poly.pdbx_strand_id
1 'polypeptide(L)'
;MSVGVAHADDDSRYGKDDTIGAANNLSAEGVLAASSLIKTGKTYPLGVITGRATPVYPGRAYEIEVFPIPEGGTNKVIGHDDKLNAHVGIGTQIDGFGHIGHDGKFYNGHTVEDIYDPKGLKKLGTEHVPPIVTRGVLIDMAAYRGVEQLPPMGQFGSSDIKAAAASQGVEIGKGDVVLFHTGWLPVAEEDAAKFIGQQPGINPDGAKYLSLIHI
;
A
#
# COMPACT_ATOMS: atom_id res chain seq x y z
N MET A 1 -17.81 8.09 8.16
CA MET A 1 -17.61 8.23 6.70
C MET A 1 -17.56 6.83 6.11
N SER A 2 -18.46 6.51 5.19
CA SER A 2 -18.51 5.21 4.53
C SER A 2 -17.39 5.17 3.52
N VAL A 3 -16.30 4.49 3.85
CA VAL A 3 -15.35 4.04 2.83
C VAL A 3 -16.09 2.92 2.09
N GLY A 4 -16.57 3.22 0.88
CA GLY A 4 -17.19 2.19 0.04
C GLY A 4 -16.12 1.18 -0.33
N VAL A 5 -16.10 0.08 0.37
CA VAL A 5 -15.31 -1.10 0.01
C VAL A 5 -16.00 -1.73 -1.19
N ALA A 6 -15.23 -2.15 -2.18
CA ALA A 6 -15.73 -3.01 -3.25
C ALA A 6 -16.53 -4.15 -2.62
N HIS A 7 -17.73 -4.43 -3.14
CA HIS A 7 -18.54 -5.53 -2.63
C HIS A 7 -17.67 -6.76 -2.49
N ALA A 8 -17.60 -7.32 -1.30
CA ALA A 8 -17.13 -8.67 -1.09
C ALA A 8 -18.19 -9.59 -1.72
N ASP A 9 -18.15 -9.72 -3.05
CA ASP A 9 -18.86 -10.81 -3.71
C ASP A 9 -18.31 -12.10 -3.10
N ASP A 10 -19.20 -13.02 -2.78
CA ASP A 10 -18.89 -14.22 -1.99
C ASP A 10 -17.86 -15.14 -2.64
N ASP A 11 -17.48 -14.89 -3.90
CA ASP A 11 -16.46 -15.67 -4.63
C ASP A 11 -15.49 -14.75 -5.40
N SER A 12 -14.21 -14.84 -5.08
CA SER A 12 -13.16 -14.23 -5.89
C SER A 12 -13.11 -14.86 -7.28
N ARG A 13 -12.88 -14.05 -8.33
CA ARG A 13 -12.60 -14.55 -9.68
C ARG A 13 -11.38 -15.47 -9.78
N TYR A 14 -10.55 -15.50 -8.76
CA TYR A 14 -9.39 -16.40 -8.64
C TYR A 14 -9.72 -17.67 -7.87
N GLY A 15 -10.98 -17.88 -7.51
CA GLY A 15 -11.49 -19.06 -6.80
C GLY A 15 -11.77 -18.82 -5.32
N LYS A 16 -12.61 -19.68 -4.75
CA LYS A 16 -13.10 -19.58 -3.36
C LYS A 16 -12.01 -19.69 -2.29
N ASP A 17 -10.89 -20.29 -2.62
CA ASP A 17 -9.76 -20.50 -1.69
C ASP A 17 -8.64 -19.46 -1.92
N ASP A 18 -8.86 -18.49 -2.82
CA ASP A 18 -7.88 -17.45 -3.11
C ASP A 18 -7.68 -16.49 -1.94
N THR A 19 -6.44 -16.15 -1.65
CA THR A 19 -6.02 -15.27 -0.54
C THR A 19 -5.18 -14.08 -0.97
N ILE A 20 -4.82 -13.99 -2.27
CA ILE A 20 -3.87 -13.00 -2.79
C ILE A 20 -4.44 -12.11 -3.91
N GLY A 21 -5.68 -12.35 -4.35
CA GLY A 21 -6.40 -11.49 -5.28
C GLY A 21 -5.64 -11.15 -6.55
N ALA A 22 -5.51 -9.87 -6.87
CA ALA A 22 -4.83 -9.41 -8.09
C ALA A 22 -3.35 -9.81 -8.19
N ALA A 23 -2.70 -10.22 -7.10
CA ALA A 23 -1.34 -10.76 -7.14
C ALA A 23 -1.25 -12.06 -7.96
N ASN A 24 -2.37 -12.75 -8.22
CA ASN A 24 -2.46 -13.86 -9.17
C ASN A 24 -2.16 -13.46 -10.64
N ASN A 25 -2.14 -12.17 -10.95
CA ASN A 25 -1.77 -11.68 -12.28
C ASN A 25 -0.25 -11.51 -12.46
N LEU A 26 0.54 -11.66 -11.40
CA LEU A 26 2.00 -11.63 -11.48
C LEU A 26 2.50 -12.89 -12.18
N SER A 27 3.50 -12.74 -13.07
CA SER A 27 4.05 -13.86 -13.82
C SER A 27 5.51 -13.65 -14.16
N ALA A 28 6.20 -14.73 -14.54
CA ALA A 28 7.59 -14.66 -15.01
C ALA A 28 7.72 -13.80 -16.27
N GLU A 29 6.75 -13.87 -17.18
CA GLU A 29 6.70 -13.03 -18.39
C GLU A 29 6.55 -11.56 -18.03
N GLY A 30 5.72 -11.23 -17.00
CA GLY A 30 5.58 -9.88 -16.46
C GLY A 30 6.90 -9.34 -15.90
N VAL A 31 7.65 -10.17 -15.18
CA VAL A 31 8.98 -9.81 -14.66
C VAL A 31 9.95 -9.50 -15.81
N LEU A 32 10.01 -10.36 -16.83
CA LEU A 32 10.86 -10.15 -18.00
C LEU A 32 10.46 -8.88 -18.77
N ALA A 33 9.17 -8.66 -18.96
CA ALA A 33 8.65 -7.46 -19.61
C ALA A 33 9.02 -6.21 -18.80
N ALA A 34 8.84 -6.21 -17.47
CA ALA A 34 9.20 -5.11 -16.60
C ALA A 34 10.72 -4.80 -16.63
N SER A 35 11.57 -5.83 -16.62
CA SER A 35 13.03 -5.66 -16.70
C SER A 35 13.47 -4.93 -17.99
N SER A 36 12.75 -5.13 -19.08
CA SER A 36 13.03 -4.46 -20.37
C SER A 36 12.78 -2.96 -20.36
N LEU A 37 12.03 -2.46 -19.37
CA LEU A 37 11.73 -1.03 -19.19
C LEU A 37 12.90 -0.25 -18.58
N ILE A 38 13.88 -0.92 -18.00
CA ILE A 38 15.07 -0.27 -17.41
C ILE A 38 15.94 0.31 -18.52
N LYS A 39 15.99 1.65 -18.64
CA LYS A 39 16.76 2.34 -19.66
C LYS A 39 17.93 3.13 -19.10
N THR A 40 17.80 3.67 -17.90
CA THR A 40 18.79 4.59 -17.31
C THR A 40 19.44 4.05 -16.03
N GLY A 41 18.89 2.98 -15.45
CA GLY A 41 19.32 2.48 -14.14
C GLY A 41 18.98 3.40 -12.96
N LYS A 42 18.23 4.49 -13.19
CA LYS A 42 17.81 5.40 -12.13
C LYS A 42 16.81 4.70 -11.21
N THR A 43 17.02 4.81 -9.91
CA THR A 43 16.14 4.28 -8.86
C THR A 43 15.42 5.41 -8.14
N TYR A 44 14.22 5.12 -7.63
CA TYR A 44 13.38 6.07 -6.91
C TYR A 44 12.93 5.43 -5.59
N PRO A 45 13.46 5.88 -4.44
CA PRO A 45 12.96 5.43 -3.15
C PRO A 45 11.57 6.02 -2.93
N LEU A 46 10.55 5.16 -2.84
CA LEU A 46 9.16 5.57 -2.61
C LEU A 46 8.75 5.42 -1.15
N GLY A 47 9.55 4.72 -0.34
CA GLY A 47 9.30 4.57 1.08
C GLY A 47 9.66 5.84 1.85
N VAL A 48 8.83 6.19 2.84
CA VAL A 48 9.15 7.25 3.80
C VAL A 48 10.04 6.71 4.93
N ILE A 49 10.91 7.57 5.47
CA ILE A 49 11.64 7.23 6.69
C ILE A 49 10.62 7.15 7.82
N THR A 50 10.55 5.98 8.47
CA THR A 50 9.62 5.74 9.57
C THR A 50 10.37 5.74 10.90
N GLY A 51 9.85 6.47 11.88
CA GLY A 51 10.44 6.62 13.19
C GLY A 51 9.47 7.22 14.21
N ARG A 52 9.99 7.61 15.36
CA ARG A 52 9.18 8.17 16.48
C ARG A 52 8.38 9.42 16.10
N ALA A 53 8.87 10.20 15.15
CA ALA A 53 8.22 11.43 14.69
C ALA A 53 7.22 11.21 13.56
N THR A 54 7.11 10.00 13.03
CA THR A 54 6.15 9.70 11.95
C THR A 54 4.72 9.91 12.46
N PRO A 55 3.87 10.66 11.74
CA PRO A 55 2.48 10.83 12.12
C PRO A 55 1.74 9.51 12.26
N VAL A 56 0.98 9.35 13.33
CA VAL A 56 0.26 8.13 13.66
C VAL A 56 -1.18 8.41 14.06
N TYR A 57 -2.08 7.44 13.84
CA TYR A 57 -3.42 7.50 14.41
C TYR A 57 -3.37 7.46 15.94
N PRO A 58 -4.32 8.12 16.63
CA PRO A 58 -4.40 8.08 18.08
C PRO A 58 -4.36 6.64 18.63
N GLY A 59 -3.53 6.42 19.65
CA GLY A 59 -3.32 5.10 20.25
C GLY A 59 -2.30 4.21 19.56
N ARG A 60 -1.72 4.63 18.42
CA ARG A 60 -0.58 3.93 17.80
C ARG A 60 0.74 4.55 18.25
N ALA A 61 1.80 3.74 18.24
CA ALA A 61 3.15 4.17 18.60
C ALA A 61 4.20 3.47 17.72
N TYR A 62 5.34 4.13 17.60
CA TYR A 62 6.58 3.59 17.03
C TYR A 62 7.69 3.83 18.05
N GLU A 63 8.18 2.76 18.67
CA GLU A 63 9.20 2.81 19.71
C GLU A 63 10.39 1.96 19.29
N ILE A 64 11.58 2.53 19.41
CA ILE A 64 12.84 1.83 19.18
C ILE A 64 13.75 2.02 20.39
N GLU A 65 14.35 0.93 20.84
CA GLU A 65 15.37 0.87 21.87
C GLU A 65 16.67 0.39 21.25
N VAL A 66 17.76 1.06 21.53
CA VAL A 66 19.10 0.69 21.04
C VAL A 66 19.94 0.23 22.22
N PHE A 67 20.51 -0.96 22.13
CA PHE A 67 21.32 -1.58 23.15
C PHE A 67 22.78 -1.65 22.70
N PRO A 68 23.73 -1.02 23.40
CA PRO A 68 25.13 -1.20 23.06
C PRO A 68 25.59 -2.63 23.38
N ILE A 69 26.30 -3.24 22.43
CA ILE A 69 26.99 -4.51 22.64
C ILE A 69 28.41 -4.16 23.14
N PRO A 70 28.79 -4.57 24.37
CA PRO A 70 30.12 -4.29 24.91
C PRO A 70 31.22 -4.82 24.02
N GLU A 71 32.38 -4.15 24.06
CA GLU A 71 33.58 -4.64 23.37
C GLU A 71 33.91 -6.06 23.81
N GLY A 72 34.09 -6.96 22.87
CA GLY A 72 34.36 -8.37 23.16
C GLY A 72 35.30 -9.03 22.15
N GLY A 73 35.88 -10.15 22.61
CA GLY A 73 36.78 -10.97 21.78
C GLY A 73 38.16 -10.32 21.56
N THR A 74 39.03 -11.08 20.88
CA THR A 74 40.40 -10.66 20.55
C THR A 74 40.44 -9.62 19.44
N ASN A 75 39.40 -9.54 18.62
CA ASN A 75 39.24 -8.58 17.53
C ASN A 75 38.57 -7.26 17.96
N LYS A 76 38.23 -7.11 19.25
CA LYS A 76 37.65 -5.91 19.84
C LYS A 76 36.39 -5.41 19.12
N VAL A 77 35.51 -6.32 18.69
CA VAL A 77 34.24 -5.99 18.05
C VAL A 77 33.34 -5.25 19.02
N ILE A 78 32.76 -4.16 18.57
CA ILE A 78 31.68 -3.39 19.24
C ILE A 78 30.48 -3.35 18.31
N GLY A 79 29.28 -3.07 18.86
CA GLY A 79 28.07 -2.98 18.05
C GLY A 79 26.89 -2.45 18.84
N HIS A 80 25.76 -2.49 18.18
CA HIS A 80 24.46 -2.19 18.79
C HIS A 80 23.46 -3.25 18.33
N ASP A 81 22.47 -3.50 19.17
CA ASP A 81 21.29 -4.28 18.84
C ASP A 81 20.06 -3.40 19.01
N ASP A 82 19.03 -3.61 18.21
CA ASP A 82 17.85 -2.76 18.15
C ASP A 82 16.59 -3.57 18.40
N LYS A 83 15.72 -3.06 19.29
CA LYS A 83 14.39 -3.61 19.52
C LYS A 83 13.34 -2.63 19.02
N LEU A 84 12.44 -3.10 18.15
CA LEU A 84 11.32 -2.35 17.65
C LEU A 84 10.01 -2.82 18.30
N ASN A 85 9.25 -1.87 18.85
CA ASN A 85 7.87 -2.04 19.27
C ASN A 85 7.00 -1.01 18.54
N ALA A 86 6.25 -1.45 17.53
CA ALA A 86 5.50 -0.54 16.66
C ALA A 86 4.23 -1.17 16.11
N HIS A 87 3.26 -0.32 15.77
CA HIS A 87 2.15 -0.73 14.92
C HIS A 87 2.65 -0.79 13.47
N VAL A 88 2.47 -1.93 12.79
CA VAL A 88 2.99 -2.17 11.43
C VAL A 88 2.38 -1.25 10.35
N GLY A 89 1.20 -0.69 10.61
CA GLY A 89 0.54 0.28 9.73
C GLY A 89 1.00 1.73 9.96
N ILE A 90 2.29 1.98 10.24
CA ILE A 90 2.89 3.31 10.39
C ILE A 90 3.89 3.54 9.26
N GLY A 91 3.77 4.69 8.59
CA GLY A 91 4.62 5.04 7.44
C GLY A 91 4.26 4.24 6.19
N THR A 92 5.26 3.87 5.40
CA THR A 92 5.06 3.07 4.19
C THR A 92 4.81 1.61 4.56
N GLN A 93 3.68 1.06 4.14
CA GLN A 93 3.25 -0.29 4.48
C GLN A 93 2.53 -0.97 3.30
N ILE A 94 2.30 -2.27 3.43
CA ILE A 94 1.36 -3.04 2.62
C ILE A 94 0.25 -3.56 3.51
N ASP A 95 -1.01 -3.31 3.12
CA ASP A 95 -2.19 -3.85 3.80
C ASP A 95 -2.66 -5.12 3.09
N GLY A 96 -2.75 -6.20 3.84
CA GLY A 96 -3.31 -7.46 3.35
C GLY A 96 -4.84 -7.47 3.38
N PHE A 97 -5.45 -8.44 2.74
CA PHE A 97 -6.90 -8.59 2.66
C PHE A 97 -7.60 -8.87 4.01
N GLY A 98 -6.84 -9.22 5.03
CA GLY A 98 -7.33 -9.37 6.41
C GLY A 98 -7.32 -8.09 7.23
N HIS A 99 -6.87 -6.93 6.65
CA HIS A 99 -6.75 -5.68 7.40
C HIS A 99 -8.09 -4.97 7.58
N ILE A 100 -8.89 -4.84 6.51
CA ILE A 100 -10.20 -4.17 6.56
C ILE A 100 -11.25 -5.04 5.88
N GLY A 101 -12.39 -5.22 6.57
CA GLY A 101 -13.59 -5.86 6.05
C GLY A 101 -14.75 -4.87 5.94
N HIS A 102 -15.83 -5.29 5.31
CA HIS A 102 -17.09 -4.55 5.16
C HIS A 102 -18.27 -5.49 5.41
N ASP A 103 -19.31 -5.01 6.10
CA ASP A 103 -20.52 -5.79 6.46
C ASP A 103 -20.18 -7.15 7.13
N GLY A 104 -19.17 -7.14 8.03
CA GLY A 104 -18.73 -8.34 8.77
C GLY A 104 -17.93 -9.35 7.94
N LYS A 105 -17.60 -9.04 6.69
CA LYS A 105 -16.83 -9.90 5.79
C LYS A 105 -15.52 -9.25 5.34
N PHE A 106 -14.49 -10.07 5.22
CA PHE A 106 -13.23 -9.77 4.56
C PHE A 106 -13.22 -10.36 3.16
N TYR A 107 -12.11 -10.20 2.46
CA TYR A 107 -11.92 -10.74 1.12
C TYR A 107 -12.39 -12.20 1.03
N ASN A 108 -13.04 -12.55 -0.07
CA ASN A 108 -13.57 -13.90 -0.34
C ASN A 108 -14.59 -14.38 0.70
N GLY A 109 -15.35 -13.46 1.28
CA GLY A 109 -16.45 -13.76 2.21
C GLY A 109 -16.03 -14.24 3.61
N HIS A 110 -14.73 -14.24 3.93
CA HIS A 110 -14.25 -14.65 5.25
C HIS A 110 -14.78 -13.75 6.36
N THR A 111 -15.12 -14.35 7.51
CA THR A 111 -15.55 -13.64 8.72
C THR A 111 -14.37 -13.42 9.68
N VAL A 112 -14.59 -12.65 10.76
CA VAL A 112 -13.60 -12.47 11.83
C VAL A 112 -13.18 -13.81 12.43
N GLU A 113 -14.13 -14.71 12.68
CA GLU A 113 -13.89 -16.04 13.25
C GLU A 113 -12.99 -16.91 12.36
N ASP A 114 -13.10 -16.74 11.04
CA ASP A 114 -12.28 -17.46 10.09
C ASP A 114 -10.81 -17.03 10.10
N ILE A 115 -10.55 -15.75 10.32
CA ILE A 115 -9.22 -15.17 10.09
C ILE A 115 -8.50 -14.74 11.36
N TYR A 116 -9.21 -14.35 12.43
CA TYR A 116 -8.61 -13.75 13.60
C TYR A 116 -7.89 -14.78 14.49
N ASP A 117 -6.68 -14.43 14.89
CA ASP A 117 -5.95 -15.00 16.02
C ASP A 117 -5.11 -13.89 16.66
N PRO A 118 -5.05 -13.75 18.00
CA PRO A 118 -4.28 -12.69 18.65
C PRO A 118 -2.77 -12.77 18.43
N LYS A 119 -2.27 -13.88 17.90
CA LYS A 119 -0.85 -14.10 17.59
C LYS A 119 -0.51 -13.89 16.11
N GLY A 120 -1.51 -13.60 15.27
CA GLY A 120 -1.39 -13.41 13.83
C GLY A 120 -2.61 -13.95 13.09
N LEU A 121 -2.92 -13.42 11.93
CA LEU A 121 -4.05 -13.87 11.14
C LEU A 121 -3.86 -15.32 10.70
N LYS A 122 -4.93 -16.12 10.76
CA LYS A 122 -4.94 -17.52 10.27
C LYS A 122 -5.00 -17.60 8.74
N LYS A 123 -5.54 -16.54 8.08
CA LYS A 123 -5.70 -16.41 6.64
C LYS A 123 -5.56 -14.94 6.25
N LEU A 124 -5.40 -14.65 4.96
CA LEU A 124 -5.36 -13.31 4.36
C LEU A 124 -4.20 -12.44 4.87
N GLY A 125 -3.18 -13.05 5.46
CA GLY A 125 -1.95 -12.35 5.85
C GLY A 125 -1.07 -12.02 4.65
N THR A 126 -0.24 -10.98 4.78
CA THR A 126 0.64 -10.51 3.71
C THR A 126 1.77 -11.48 3.39
N GLU A 127 2.08 -12.43 4.26
CA GLU A 127 3.10 -13.47 4.06
C GLU A 127 2.80 -14.41 2.88
N HIS A 128 1.55 -14.45 2.43
CA HIS A 128 1.14 -15.24 1.26
C HIS A 128 1.28 -14.48 -0.06
N VAL A 129 1.45 -13.14 -0.01
CA VAL A 129 1.64 -12.34 -1.22
C VAL A 129 3.04 -12.60 -1.77
N PRO A 130 3.16 -13.03 -3.03
CA PRO A 130 4.46 -13.26 -3.64
C PRO A 130 5.24 -11.95 -3.82
N PRO A 131 6.58 -12.01 -4.05
CA PRO A 131 7.35 -10.83 -4.43
C PRO A 131 6.71 -10.14 -5.63
N ILE A 132 6.46 -8.84 -5.50
CA ILE A 132 5.83 -8.04 -6.56
C ILE A 132 6.94 -7.45 -7.43
N VAL A 133 7.12 -8.01 -8.63
CA VAL A 133 8.04 -7.49 -9.65
C VAL A 133 7.25 -7.32 -10.93
N THR A 134 6.94 -6.08 -11.27
CA THR A 134 6.11 -5.75 -12.44
C THR A 134 6.30 -4.28 -12.85
N ARG A 135 5.61 -3.84 -13.90
CA ARG A 135 5.59 -2.45 -14.32
C ARG A 135 4.83 -1.60 -13.30
N GLY A 136 5.45 -0.47 -12.87
CA GLY A 136 4.77 0.58 -12.12
C GLY A 136 4.26 1.67 -13.05
N VAL A 137 3.01 2.09 -12.90
CA VAL A 137 2.40 3.21 -13.63
C VAL A 137 2.08 4.32 -12.63
N LEU A 138 2.79 5.44 -12.74
CA LEU A 138 2.54 6.61 -11.91
C LEU A 138 1.47 7.50 -12.56
N ILE A 139 0.38 7.74 -11.84
CA ILE A 139 -0.67 8.68 -12.19
C ILE A 139 -0.57 9.89 -11.27
N ASP A 140 -0.14 11.03 -11.81
CA ASP A 140 -0.04 12.26 -11.05
C ASP A 140 -1.39 12.99 -11.03
N MET A 141 -2.17 12.71 -9.97
CA MET A 141 -3.50 13.29 -9.79
C MET A 141 -3.44 14.77 -9.42
N ALA A 142 -2.38 15.21 -8.75
CA ALA A 142 -2.18 16.62 -8.41
C ALA A 142 -1.90 17.44 -9.67
N ALA A 143 -0.95 17.01 -10.49
CA ALA A 143 -0.65 17.66 -11.77
C ALA A 143 -1.85 17.64 -12.73
N TYR A 144 -2.59 16.52 -12.82
CA TYR A 144 -3.80 16.43 -13.64
C TYR A 144 -4.84 17.48 -13.25
N ARG A 145 -5.00 17.78 -11.97
CA ARG A 145 -5.92 18.81 -11.46
C ARG A 145 -5.32 20.22 -11.43
N GLY A 146 -4.07 20.40 -11.89
CA GLY A 146 -3.38 21.68 -11.91
C GLY A 146 -3.07 22.26 -10.53
N VAL A 147 -2.84 21.40 -9.53
CA VAL A 147 -2.52 21.79 -8.16
C VAL A 147 -1.24 21.09 -7.68
N GLU A 148 -0.54 21.68 -6.70
CA GLU A 148 0.61 21.01 -6.08
C GLU A 148 0.17 19.87 -5.16
N GLN A 149 -1.02 20.01 -4.55
CA GLN A 149 -1.58 19.09 -3.59
C GLN A 149 -3.09 18.99 -3.76
N LEU A 150 -3.62 17.77 -3.74
CA LEU A 150 -5.07 17.56 -3.70
C LEU A 150 -5.70 18.16 -2.44
N PRO A 151 -6.95 18.65 -2.49
CA PRO A 151 -7.61 19.17 -1.31
C PRO A 151 -7.82 18.09 -0.25
N PRO A 152 -7.92 18.48 1.04
CA PRO A 152 -8.27 17.57 2.12
C PRO A 152 -9.51 16.75 1.77
N MET A 153 -9.49 15.44 2.03
CA MET A 153 -10.56 14.49 1.68
C MET A 153 -10.91 14.42 0.19
N GLY A 154 -10.08 15.00 -0.68
CA GLY A 154 -10.27 14.98 -2.13
C GLY A 154 -10.29 13.56 -2.68
N GLN A 155 -11.33 13.21 -3.42
CA GLN A 155 -11.51 11.88 -3.99
C GLN A 155 -11.38 11.91 -5.51
N PHE A 156 -10.98 10.76 -6.09
CA PHE A 156 -10.97 10.54 -7.53
C PHE A 156 -11.46 9.13 -7.85
N GLY A 157 -12.24 9.05 -8.94
CA GLY A 157 -12.85 7.81 -9.41
C GLY A 157 -12.29 7.35 -10.74
N SER A 158 -12.98 6.39 -11.37
CA SER A 158 -12.58 5.76 -12.63
C SER A 158 -12.45 6.77 -13.78
N SER A 159 -13.34 7.75 -13.86
CA SER A 159 -13.28 8.81 -14.88
C SER A 159 -12.06 9.70 -14.74
N ASP A 160 -11.72 10.10 -13.50
CA ASP A 160 -10.53 10.89 -13.20
C ASP A 160 -9.24 10.11 -13.54
N ILE A 161 -9.17 8.84 -13.13
CA ILE A 161 -8.02 7.99 -13.39
C ILE A 161 -7.77 7.83 -14.89
N LYS A 162 -8.82 7.53 -15.66
CA LYS A 162 -8.74 7.41 -17.13
C LYS A 162 -8.29 8.71 -17.78
N ALA A 163 -8.87 9.83 -17.39
CA ALA A 163 -8.53 11.12 -17.93
C ALA A 163 -7.10 11.56 -17.58
N ALA A 164 -6.66 11.32 -16.33
CA ALA A 164 -5.30 11.59 -15.91
C ALA A 164 -4.29 10.71 -16.67
N ALA A 165 -4.54 9.41 -16.80
CA ALA A 165 -3.70 8.51 -17.57
C ALA A 165 -3.58 8.94 -19.04
N ALA A 166 -4.71 9.27 -19.68
CA ALA A 166 -4.74 9.76 -21.06
C ALA A 166 -3.96 11.08 -21.22
N SER A 167 -4.11 12.03 -20.29
CA SER A 167 -3.38 13.29 -20.32
C SER A 167 -1.87 13.14 -20.16
N GLN A 168 -1.43 12.09 -19.47
CA GLN A 168 -0.03 11.73 -19.28
C GLN A 168 0.53 10.81 -20.39
N GLY A 169 -0.33 10.35 -21.32
CA GLY A 169 0.05 9.44 -22.38
C GLY A 169 0.43 8.06 -21.88
N VAL A 170 -0.17 7.59 -20.78
CA VAL A 170 0.08 6.27 -20.21
C VAL A 170 -1.20 5.42 -20.19
N GLU A 171 -1.01 4.11 -20.29
CA GLU A 171 -2.08 3.12 -20.17
C GLU A 171 -1.81 2.20 -18.99
N ILE A 172 -2.86 1.84 -18.27
CA ILE A 172 -2.81 0.87 -17.17
C ILE A 172 -3.22 -0.48 -17.74
N GLY A 173 -2.38 -1.49 -17.51
CA GLY A 173 -2.59 -2.85 -18.02
C GLY A 173 -2.67 -3.90 -16.93
N LYS A 174 -2.94 -5.13 -17.36
CA LYS A 174 -2.98 -6.29 -16.47
C LYS A 174 -1.63 -6.51 -15.78
N GLY A 175 -1.66 -6.69 -14.47
CA GLY A 175 -0.47 -6.95 -13.66
C GLY A 175 0.34 -5.71 -13.29
N ASP A 176 -0.06 -4.50 -13.70
CA ASP A 176 0.62 -3.27 -13.30
C ASP A 176 0.38 -2.93 -11.82
N VAL A 177 1.35 -2.29 -11.20
CA VAL A 177 1.17 -1.56 -9.94
C VAL A 177 0.88 -0.10 -10.27
N VAL A 178 -0.30 0.38 -9.87
CA VAL A 178 -0.70 1.77 -10.10
C VAL A 178 -0.34 2.61 -8.88
N LEU A 179 0.44 3.66 -9.11
CA LEU A 179 0.89 4.61 -8.10
C LEU A 179 0.16 5.94 -8.31
N PHE A 180 -0.45 6.48 -7.26
CA PHE A 180 -1.11 7.79 -7.31
C PHE A 180 -0.29 8.83 -6.56
N HIS A 181 0.10 9.89 -7.26
CA HIS A 181 0.69 11.07 -6.64
C HIS A 181 -0.41 12.08 -6.32
N THR A 182 -0.56 12.40 -5.05
CA THR A 182 -1.59 13.33 -4.53
C THR A 182 -1.00 14.64 -4.01
N GLY A 183 0.33 14.73 -3.89
CA GLY A 183 1.02 15.86 -3.27
C GLY A 183 0.82 15.95 -1.75
N TRP A 184 0.25 14.93 -1.09
CA TRP A 184 -0.18 15.02 0.31
C TRP A 184 0.96 14.84 1.33
N LEU A 185 2.08 14.22 0.96
CA LEU A 185 3.16 13.88 1.89
C LEU A 185 3.73 15.07 2.68
N PRO A 186 3.94 16.27 2.11
CA PRO A 186 4.45 17.41 2.85
C PRO A 186 3.59 17.82 4.05
N VAL A 187 2.27 17.57 4.02
CA VAL A 187 1.37 17.87 5.14
C VAL A 187 1.76 17.11 6.41
N ALA A 188 2.47 15.97 6.29
CA ALA A 188 2.94 15.20 7.45
C ALA A 188 3.88 16.01 8.36
N GLU A 189 4.68 16.91 7.78
CA GLU A 189 5.61 17.78 8.50
C GLU A 189 4.92 19.06 9.00
N GLU A 190 3.90 19.55 8.28
CA GLU A 190 3.21 20.79 8.60
C GLU A 190 2.12 20.60 9.65
N ASP A 191 1.31 19.56 9.53
CA ASP A 191 0.16 19.25 10.38
C ASP A 191 -0.11 17.75 10.41
N ALA A 192 0.45 17.07 11.38
CA ALA A 192 0.32 15.61 11.53
C ALA A 192 -1.14 15.15 11.71
N ALA A 193 -1.98 15.94 12.39
CA ALA A 193 -3.39 15.59 12.61
C ALA A 193 -4.19 15.71 11.31
N LYS A 194 -3.96 16.74 10.53
CA LYS A 194 -4.54 16.93 9.21
C LYS A 194 -4.05 15.84 8.25
N PHE A 195 -2.74 15.52 8.27
CA PHE A 195 -2.16 14.47 7.45
C PHE A 195 -2.90 13.14 7.65
N ILE A 196 -3.10 12.73 8.89
CA ILE A 196 -3.75 11.47 9.24
C ILE A 196 -5.28 11.50 9.02
N GLY A 197 -5.93 12.63 9.32
CA GLY A 197 -7.39 12.71 9.36
C GLY A 197 -8.06 13.11 8.05
N GLN A 198 -7.31 13.65 7.09
CA GLN A 198 -7.90 14.29 5.90
C GLN A 198 -7.22 13.88 4.58
N GLN A 199 -6.66 12.69 4.51
CA GLN A 199 -5.97 12.18 3.32
C GLN A 199 -6.88 12.16 2.10
N PRO A 200 -6.44 12.70 0.95
CA PRO A 200 -7.09 12.48 -0.33
C PRO A 200 -6.79 11.07 -0.85
N GLY A 201 -7.65 10.55 -1.71
CA GLY A 201 -7.42 9.22 -2.25
C GLY A 201 -8.47 8.73 -3.24
N ILE A 202 -8.29 7.49 -3.66
CA ILE A 202 -9.19 6.78 -4.55
C ILE A 202 -10.53 6.51 -3.86
N ASN A 203 -11.62 6.68 -4.60
CA ASN A 203 -12.96 6.31 -4.15
C ASN A 203 -13.32 4.87 -4.59
N PRO A 204 -14.47 4.31 -4.14
CA PRO A 204 -14.89 2.95 -4.50
C PRO A 204 -15.03 2.69 -5.99
N ASP A 205 -15.50 3.66 -6.77
CA ASP A 205 -15.60 3.54 -8.22
C ASP A 205 -14.21 3.38 -8.88
N GLY A 206 -13.23 4.18 -8.45
CA GLY A 206 -11.86 4.04 -8.89
C GLY A 206 -11.23 2.71 -8.49
N ALA A 207 -11.45 2.26 -7.25
CA ALA A 207 -10.95 0.97 -6.79
C ALA A 207 -11.56 -0.19 -7.59
N LYS A 208 -12.87 -0.16 -7.83
CA LYS A 208 -13.57 -1.15 -8.68
C LYS A 208 -13.02 -1.15 -10.11
N TYR A 209 -12.81 0.02 -10.69
CA TYR A 209 -12.22 0.14 -12.03
C TYR A 209 -10.86 -0.57 -12.09
N LEU A 210 -9.96 -0.29 -11.15
CA LEU A 210 -8.63 -0.92 -11.12
C LEU A 210 -8.72 -2.43 -10.92
N SER A 211 -9.66 -2.91 -10.10
CA SER A 211 -9.85 -4.36 -9.91
C SER A 211 -10.37 -5.06 -11.16
N LEU A 212 -11.00 -4.34 -12.10
CA LEU A 212 -11.62 -4.87 -13.32
C LEU A 212 -10.76 -4.71 -14.59
N ILE A 213 -9.71 -3.90 -14.58
CA ILE A 213 -8.81 -3.70 -15.76
C ILE A 213 -8.19 -5.01 -16.25
N HIS A 214 -8.20 -6.03 -15.42
CA HIS A 214 -7.57 -7.32 -15.68
C HIS A 214 -8.49 -8.37 -16.35
N ILE A 215 -9.69 -7.97 -16.78
CA ILE A 215 -10.65 -8.85 -17.44
C ILE A 215 -10.37 -8.90 -18.94
#